data_5e0cdda4c4dc4573b2c53ce2970914ad
#
_entry.id   5e0cdda4c4dc4573b2c53ce2970914ad
#
_cell.length_a   1.000
_cell.length_b   1.000
_cell.length_c   1.000
_cell.angle_alpha   90.00
_cell.angle_beta   90.00
_cell.angle_gamma   90.00
#
_symmetry.space_group_name_H-M   'P 1'
#
loop_
_entity.id
_entity.type
_entity.pdbx_description
1 polymer ?
#
loop_
_entity_poly.entity_id
_entity_poly.type
_entity_poly.pdbx_seq_one_letter_code
_entity_poly.pdbx_strand_id
1 'polypeptide(L)'
;MEIFHIILYNLIAINLILCGYEQYENHFSIFFNRERTTKKEDNFGDEIIYKLLFNNIFTSIKLGNNQKHLNILLTFNNSNIKLTLPSFDQKKQLIEKDKFIFPRANKELNLYYNINTNEKIDNNSYIGLSLYENDNNKYSFINQLKENKIIEKRIFSVLYKEQSIIDDEIFDGQILFGLYPHNMTYRYKEYDLNWISILDNKWKIKFDEIKYNNNEILNINEIEFDIGINLIIGPEEYRIKLYNNYLKNYIDKKICKEEVFYHKKDNQFYLAYSCKSNIIFENFPTLNIYKKELNYSIIIGSEQLLCVYYGRTYFKIVFKKKGENKKWIFGRTFMEVYPLVFDLDNKKIGFYKIKIGGDYYIFVSIFLSSIFIIIFMAYFRGLNILKNEKLNKEKNEKNNNDINANEKSKLKDE
;
A
#
# COMPACT_ATOMS: atom_id res chain seq x y z
N MET A 1 -17.33 33.45 -22.51
CA MET A 1 -17.99 32.64 -21.46
C MET A 1 -18.33 31.22 -21.99
N GLU A 2 -18.93 31.09 -23.15
CA GLU A 2 -19.34 29.81 -23.75
C GLU A 2 -18.19 28.80 -23.94
N ILE A 3 -17.01 29.24 -24.44
CA ILE A 3 -15.84 28.36 -24.64
C ILE A 3 -15.34 27.78 -23.30
N PHE A 4 -15.40 28.57 -22.22
CA PHE A 4 -14.99 28.11 -20.89
C PHE A 4 -15.93 27.02 -20.35
N HIS A 5 -17.24 27.16 -20.59
CA HIS A 5 -18.23 26.14 -20.25
C HIS A 5 -18.05 24.85 -21.05
N ILE A 6 -17.72 24.95 -22.33
CA ILE A 6 -17.45 23.79 -23.18
C ILE A 6 -16.20 23.04 -22.72
N ILE A 7 -15.13 23.76 -22.38
CA ILE A 7 -13.87 23.15 -21.85
C ILE A 7 -14.13 22.50 -20.49
N LEU A 8 -14.85 23.18 -19.58
CA LEU A 8 -15.18 22.65 -18.25
C LEU A 8 -16.10 21.41 -18.38
N TYR A 9 -17.10 21.45 -19.28
CA TYR A 9 -17.97 20.30 -19.53
C TYR A 9 -17.22 19.11 -20.11
N ASN A 10 -16.28 19.33 -21.03
CA ASN A 10 -15.43 18.26 -21.56
C ASN A 10 -14.47 17.71 -20.51
N LEU A 11 -13.90 18.55 -19.62
CA LEU A 11 -13.08 18.11 -18.50
C LEU A 11 -13.86 17.29 -17.48
N ILE A 12 -15.10 17.69 -17.20
CA ILE A 12 -16.01 16.95 -16.31
C ILE A 12 -16.46 15.64 -16.98
N ALA A 13 -16.79 15.66 -18.27
CA ALA A 13 -17.17 14.47 -19.02
C ALA A 13 -16.00 13.47 -19.14
N ILE A 14 -14.77 13.95 -19.36
CA ILE A 14 -13.55 13.12 -19.38
C ILE A 14 -13.31 12.50 -17.98
N ASN A 15 -13.48 13.27 -16.91
CA ASN A 15 -13.40 12.72 -15.56
C ASN A 15 -14.50 11.69 -15.26
N LEU A 16 -15.74 11.91 -15.72
CA LEU A 16 -16.84 10.95 -15.57
C LEU A 16 -16.65 9.69 -16.40
N ILE A 17 -16.05 9.79 -17.59
CA ILE A 17 -15.70 8.63 -18.44
C ILE A 17 -14.52 7.86 -17.83
N LEU A 18 -13.56 8.56 -17.19
CA LEU A 18 -12.44 7.94 -16.47
C LEU A 18 -12.88 7.30 -15.14
N CYS A 19 -14.01 7.71 -14.57
CA CYS A 19 -14.64 7.15 -13.37
C CYS A 19 -15.68 6.07 -13.66
N GLY A 20 -15.73 5.50 -14.86
CA GLY A 20 -16.56 4.34 -15.18
C GLY A 20 -16.11 3.13 -14.33
N TYR A 21 -16.60 3.06 -13.09
CA TYR A 21 -16.53 1.85 -12.28
C TYR A 21 -17.42 0.80 -12.94
N GLU A 22 -16.80 -0.14 -13.65
CA GLU A 22 -17.49 -1.40 -13.91
C GLU A 22 -17.84 -2.01 -12.55
N GLN A 23 -19.12 -2.24 -12.29
CA GLN A 23 -19.57 -2.98 -11.11
C GLN A 23 -19.15 -4.44 -11.30
N TYR A 24 -17.98 -4.78 -10.77
CA TYR A 24 -17.55 -6.18 -10.70
C TYR A 24 -18.35 -6.89 -9.61
N GLU A 25 -19.28 -7.76 -10.02
CA GLU A 25 -20.23 -8.41 -9.09
C GLU A 25 -19.56 -9.44 -8.16
N ASN A 26 -18.43 -10.04 -8.56
CA ASN A 26 -17.83 -11.20 -7.90
C ASN A 26 -16.54 -10.87 -7.15
N HIS A 27 -16.61 -9.96 -6.20
CA HIS A 27 -15.49 -9.65 -5.32
C HIS A 27 -15.93 -9.47 -3.86
N PHE A 28 -14.95 -9.53 -2.97
CA PHE A 28 -15.17 -9.38 -1.55
C PHE A 28 -14.00 -8.64 -0.91
N SER A 29 -14.29 -7.73 0.02
CA SER A 29 -13.26 -6.98 0.74
C SER A 29 -13.41 -7.13 2.24
N ILE A 30 -12.30 -7.33 2.93
CA ILE A 30 -12.20 -7.25 4.38
C ILE A 30 -11.38 -6.02 4.74
N PHE A 31 -11.98 -5.09 5.49
CA PHE A 31 -11.28 -3.93 6.05
C PHE A 31 -10.61 -4.33 7.35
N PHE A 32 -9.39 -3.86 7.57
CA PHE A 32 -8.65 -4.17 8.77
C PHE A 32 -8.09 -2.92 9.46
N ASN A 33 -7.88 -3.05 10.76
CA ASN A 33 -7.17 -2.09 11.59
C ASN A 33 -5.88 -2.71 12.11
N ARG A 34 -4.91 -1.85 12.40
CA ARG A 34 -3.70 -2.21 13.14
C ARG A 34 -3.98 -2.10 14.63
N GLU A 35 -3.38 -2.96 15.42
CA GLU A 35 -3.40 -2.85 16.86
C GLU A 35 -2.74 -1.54 17.28
N ARG A 36 -3.54 -0.58 17.78
CA ARG A 36 -3.04 0.71 18.25
C ARG A 36 -2.63 0.60 19.71
N THR A 37 -1.42 0.97 20.01
CA THR A 37 -0.94 1.05 21.40
C THR A 37 -1.50 2.29 22.06
N THR A 38 -2.52 2.11 22.92
CA THR A 38 -3.18 3.23 23.61
C THR A 38 -2.51 3.63 24.92
N LYS A 39 -1.52 2.89 25.40
CA LYS A 39 -0.87 3.17 26.70
C LYS A 39 0.47 3.86 26.49
N LYS A 40 0.61 5.05 27.07
CA LYS A 40 1.90 5.63 27.46
C LYS A 40 2.43 4.78 28.61
N GLU A 41 3.22 3.75 28.34
CA GLU A 41 3.92 3.02 29.37
C GLU A 41 5.38 3.48 29.37
N ASP A 42 5.84 3.88 30.57
CA ASP A 42 7.16 4.47 30.79
C ASP A 42 8.33 3.46 30.70
N ASN A 43 8.06 2.22 30.33
CA ASN A 43 9.09 1.19 30.15
C ASN A 43 9.59 1.15 28.71
N PHE A 44 10.57 1.99 28.46
CA PHE A 44 11.25 2.14 27.18
C PHE A 44 12.19 0.96 26.92
N GLY A 45 12.03 0.28 25.81
CA GLY A 45 12.97 -0.69 25.26
C GLY A 45 12.28 -1.87 24.58
N ASP A 46 12.20 -2.98 25.29
CA ASP A 46 11.75 -4.27 24.73
C ASP A 46 10.30 -4.26 24.25
N GLU A 47 9.42 -3.51 24.93
CA GLU A 47 8.00 -3.49 24.60
C GLU A 47 7.69 -2.68 23.34
N ILE A 48 8.43 -1.61 23.09
CA ILE A 48 8.24 -0.78 21.87
C ILE A 48 8.63 -1.58 20.63
N ILE A 49 9.77 -2.26 20.67
CA ILE A 49 10.24 -3.06 19.54
C ILE A 49 9.31 -4.25 19.32
N TYR A 50 8.84 -4.87 20.41
CA TYR A 50 7.84 -5.92 20.33
C TYR A 50 6.55 -5.44 19.65
N LYS A 51 6.04 -4.29 20.04
CA LYS A 51 4.84 -3.67 19.43
C LYS A 51 5.07 -3.30 17.97
N LEU A 52 6.26 -2.81 17.61
CA LEU A 52 6.61 -2.52 16.22
C LEU A 52 6.67 -3.78 15.36
N LEU A 53 7.19 -4.90 15.89
CA LEU A 53 7.32 -6.16 15.16
C LEU A 53 5.99 -6.87 14.95
N PHE A 54 5.23 -7.01 16.04
CA PHE A 54 4.07 -7.89 16.12
C PHE A 54 2.76 -7.11 16.28
N ASN A 55 2.74 -5.89 15.80
CA ASN A 55 1.50 -5.13 15.68
C ASN A 55 0.54 -5.91 14.75
N ASN A 56 -0.43 -6.60 15.34
CA ASN A 56 -1.36 -7.45 14.62
C ASN A 56 -2.30 -6.62 13.75
N ILE A 57 -2.76 -7.19 12.64
CA ILE A 57 -3.90 -6.66 11.90
C ILE A 57 -5.14 -7.50 12.22
N PHE A 58 -6.25 -6.83 12.44
CA PHE A 58 -7.50 -7.49 12.78
C PHE A 58 -8.68 -6.88 12.04
N THR A 59 -9.71 -7.67 11.85
CA THR A 59 -11.00 -7.23 11.36
C THR A 59 -12.07 -7.52 12.39
N SER A 60 -13.12 -6.70 12.43
CA SER A 60 -14.30 -6.95 13.24
C SER A 60 -15.37 -7.65 12.42
N ILE A 61 -15.91 -8.72 12.97
CA ILE A 61 -17.04 -9.45 12.40
C ILE A 61 -18.15 -9.60 13.43
N LYS A 62 -19.34 -9.96 12.96
CA LYS A 62 -20.41 -10.44 13.83
C LYS A 62 -20.67 -11.91 13.51
N LEU A 63 -20.78 -12.72 14.55
CA LEU A 63 -20.98 -14.17 14.46
C LEU A 63 -22.37 -14.56 14.93
N GLY A 64 -23.00 -15.44 14.18
CA GLY A 64 -24.28 -16.07 14.52
C GLY A 64 -25.48 -15.14 14.48
N ASN A 65 -26.65 -15.70 14.78
CA ASN A 65 -27.91 -14.95 14.83
C ASN A 65 -27.91 -13.88 15.93
N ASN A 66 -27.19 -14.11 17.00
CA ASN A 66 -27.05 -13.15 18.10
C ASN A 66 -26.06 -12.01 17.82
N GLN A 67 -25.47 -11.98 16.62
CA GLN A 67 -24.55 -10.97 16.14
C GLN A 67 -23.42 -10.64 17.13
N LYS A 68 -22.83 -11.69 17.74
CA LYS A 68 -21.70 -11.51 18.66
C LYS A 68 -20.52 -10.86 17.93
N HIS A 69 -20.08 -9.70 18.43
CA HIS A 69 -18.92 -9.01 17.89
C HIS A 69 -17.61 -9.71 18.25
N LEU A 70 -16.78 -9.97 17.26
CA LEU A 70 -15.46 -10.59 17.42
C LEU A 70 -14.41 -9.82 16.64
N ASN A 71 -13.26 -9.59 17.27
CA ASN A 71 -12.07 -9.12 16.58
C ASN A 71 -11.23 -10.33 16.19
N ILE A 72 -10.97 -10.47 14.90
CA ILE A 72 -10.30 -11.64 14.31
C ILE A 72 -8.99 -11.20 13.66
N LEU A 73 -7.90 -11.89 14.00
CA LEU A 73 -6.59 -11.68 13.38
C LEU A 73 -6.56 -12.17 11.95
N LEU A 74 -5.81 -11.48 11.10
CA LEU A 74 -5.51 -11.90 9.74
C LEU A 74 -4.07 -12.41 9.69
N THR A 75 -3.85 -13.62 9.14
CA THR A 75 -2.53 -14.26 9.18
C THR A 75 -2.23 -15.08 7.92
N PHE A 76 -0.95 -15.18 7.56
CA PHE A 76 -0.47 -16.09 6.51
C PHE A 76 -0.02 -17.46 7.05
N ASN A 77 -0.02 -17.67 8.36
CA ASN A 77 0.47 -18.90 8.97
C ASN A 77 -0.53 -20.07 8.86
N ASN A 78 -1.79 -19.79 8.58
CA ASN A 78 -2.86 -20.78 8.47
C ASN A 78 -3.76 -20.46 7.27
N SER A 79 -4.52 -21.44 6.81
CA SER A 79 -5.50 -21.27 5.72
C SER A 79 -6.95 -21.25 6.21
N ASN A 80 -7.21 -21.76 7.42
CA ASN A 80 -8.56 -21.96 7.98
C ASN A 80 -8.99 -20.78 8.86
N ILE A 81 -10.28 -20.71 9.15
CA ILE A 81 -10.83 -19.86 10.21
C ILE A 81 -10.73 -20.64 11.52
N LYS A 82 -10.21 -19.98 12.56
CA LYS A 82 -10.21 -20.50 13.93
C LYS A 82 -10.84 -19.48 14.86
N LEU A 83 -11.81 -19.92 15.65
CA LEU A 83 -12.44 -19.11 16.69
C LEU A 83 -12.09 -19.66 18.07
N THR A 84 -11.75 -18.77 18.98
CA THR A 84 -11.60 -19.06 20.41
C THR A 84 -12.81 -18.49 21.13
N LEU A 85 -13.67 -19.37 21.63
CA LEU A 85 -14.91 -19.02 22.31
C LEU A 85 -14.79 -19.35 23.80
N PRO A 86 -15.10 -18.42 24.72
CA PRO A 86 -14.84 -18.60 26.18
C PRO A 86 -15.73 -19.63 26.91
N SER A 87 -16.64 -20.31 26.27
CA SER A 87 -17.69 -21.09 26.95
C SER A 87 -17.98 -22.47 26.38
N PHE A 88 -17.02 -23.16 25.78
CA PHE A 88 -17.26 -24.54 25.29
C PHE A 88 -16.50 -25.58 26.14
N ASP A 89 -17.20 -26.67 26.44
CA ASP A 89 -16.69 -27.83 27.16
C ASP A 89 -15.50 -28.49 26.46
N GLN A 90 -14.44 -28.73 27.18
CA GLN A 90 -13.04 -28.81 26.79
C GLN A 90 -12.58 -30.04 26.01
N LYS A 91 -13.31 -30.73 25.17
CA LYS A 91 -12.78 -32.03 24.69
C LYS A 91 -12.75 -32.35 23.20
N LYS A 92 -13.22 -31.51 22.28
CA LYS A 92 -13.11 -31.84 20.84
C LYS A 92 -12.79 -30.62 19.99
N GLN A 93 -11.84 -30.81 19.08
CA GLN A 93 -11.66 -29.89 17.96
C GLN A 93 -12.89 -30.06 17.05
N LEU A 94 -13.86 -29.17 17.19
CA LEU A 94 -15.11 -29.21 16.44
C LEU A 94 -14.99 -28.27 15.26
N ILE A 95 -15.41 -28.78 14.09
CA ILE A 95 -15.64 -27.93 12.90
C ILE A 95 -17.12 -27.59 12.93
N GLU A 96 -17.43 -26.32 13.02
CA GLU A 96 -18.79 -25.80 13.00
C GLU A 96 -19.01 -24.92 11.78
N LYS A 97 -20.27 -24.69 11.43
CA LYS A 97 -20.69 -23.77 10.41
C LYS A 97 -21.64 -22.75 11.00
N ASP A 98 -21.32 -21.47 10.82
CA ASP A 98 -22.18 -20.40 11.30
C ASP A 98 -22.18 -19.21 10.32
N LYS A 99 -23.03 -18.25 10.59
CA LYS A 99 -23.21 -17.03 9.85
C LYS A 99 -22.18 -15.99 10.28
N PHE A 100 -21.32 -15.59 9.36
CA PHE A 100 -20.37 -14.51 9.51
C PHE A 100 -20.91 -13.27 8.81
N ILE A 101 -21.01 -12.18 9.55
CA ILE A 101 -21.40 -10.89 9.01
C ILE A 101 -20.17 -10.01 9.01
N PHE A 102 -19.79 -9.54 7.83
CA PHE A 102 -18.73 -8.56 7.64
C PHE A 102 -19.39 -7.18 7.47
N PRO A 103 -19.48 -6.36 8.53
CA PRO A 103 -20.35 -5.18 8.57
C PRO A 103 -20.08 -4.17 7.44
N ARG A 104 -18.82 -4.04 7.05
CA ARG A 104 -18.41 -3.07 6.01
C ARG A 104 -18.55 -3.60 4.59
N ALA A 105 -18.37 -4.89 4.40
CA ALA A 105 -18.63 -5.53 3.10
C ALA A 105 -20.13 -5.66 2.82
N ASN A 106 -20.97 -5.39 3.83
CA ASN A 106 -22.41 -5.64 3.80
C ASN A 106 -22.76 -7.04 3.28
N LYS A 107 -21.93 -8.03 3.66
CA LYS A 107 -22.02 -9.43 3.22
C LYS A 107 -22.20 -10.34 4.42
N GLU A 108 -23.12 -11.27 4.26
CA GLU A 108 -23.36 -12.38 5.19
C GLU A 108 -22.93 -13.69 4.54
N LEU A 109 -22.04 -14.41 5.20
CA LEU A 109 -21.46 -15.64 4.68
C LEU A 109 -21.63 -16.78 5.68
N ASN A 110 -22.08 -17.93 5.22
CA ASN A 110 -22.10 -19.16 6.03
C ASN A 110 -20.76 -19.86 5.85
N LEU A 111 -19.90 -19.79 6.85
CA LEU A 111 -18.54 -20.28 6.81
C LEU A 111 -18.31 -21.37 7.86
N TYR A 112 -17.48 -22.37 7.49
CA TYR A 112 -16.96 -23.35 8.42
C TYR A 112 -15.76 -22.80 9.16
N TYR A 113 -15.64 -23.12 10.44
CA TYR A 113 -14.53 -22.72 11.30
C TYR A 113 -14.19 -23.80 12.32
N ASN A 114 -12.94 -23.77 12.79
CA ASN A 114 -12.46 -24.63 13.84
C ASN A 114 -12.65 -23.93 15.21
N ILE A 115 -13.19 -24.64 16.18
CA ILE A 115 -13.24 -24.19 17.56
C ILE A 115 -12.01 -24.70 18.29
N ASN A 116 -11.27 -23.81 18.92
CA ASN A 116 -10.20 -24.16 19.84
C ASN A 116 -10.70 -24.05 21.28
N THR A 117 -10.69 -25.16 21.96
CA THR A 117 -11.11 -25.24 23.38
C THR A 117 -9.93 -25.21 24.35
N ASN A 118 -8.68 -25.24 23.87
CA ASN A 118 -7.48 -25.20 24.72
C ASN A 118 -7.10 -23.75 25.04
N GLU A 119 -7.42 -23.31 26.25
CA GLU A 119 -7.11 -21.95 26.75
C GLU A 119 -5.62 -21.64 26.90
N LYS A 120 -4.72 -22.62 26.78
CA LYS A 120 -3.29 -22.45 27.11
C LYS A 120 -2.37 -22.10 25.94
N ILE A 121 -2.82 -22.24 24.70
CA ILE A 121 -1.96 -22.00 23.53
C ILE A 121 -2.73 -21.13 22.54
N ASP A 122 -2.38 -19.87 22.43
CA ASP A 122 -2.91 -18.87 21.51
C ASP A 122 -4.44 -18.63 21.57
N ASN A 123 -4.83 -17.74 22.47
CA ASN A 123 -6.23 -17.30 22.68
C ASN A 123 -6.80 -16.42 21.53
N ASN A 124 -6.19 -16.37 20.37
CA ASN A 124 -6.63 -15.48 19.31
C ASN A 124 -7.44 -16.20 18.24
N SER A 125 -8.62 -15.68 17.97
CA SER A 125 -9.37 -16.02 16.76
C SER A 125 -8.63 -15.49 15.52
N TYR A 126 -8.58 -16.26 14.43
CA TYR A 126 -7.93 -15.81 13.21
C TYR A 126 -8.63 -16.28 11.92
N ILE A 127 -8.43 -15.51 10.86
CA ILE A 127 -8.68 -15.90 9.46
C ILE A 127 -7.33 -16.13 8.80
N GLY A 128 -7.12 -17.34 8.32
CA GLY A 128 -5.90 -17.74 7.66
C GLY A 128 -5.95 -17.53 6.16
N LEU A 129 -4.86 -17.00 5.60
CA LEU A 129 -4.67 -16.66 4.19
C LEU A 129 -3.46 -17.39 3.58
N SER A 130 -2.99 -18.46 4.22
CA SER A 130 -1.87 -19.22 3.70
C SER A 130 -2.29 -20.14 2.54
N LEU A 131 -1.30 -20.51 1.72
CA LEU A 131 -1.42 -21.66 0.84
C LEU A 131 -1.49 -22.93 1.68
N TYR A 132 -2.29 -23.88 1.25
CA TYR A 132 -2.39 -25.18 1.89
C TYR A 132 -1.91 -26.28 0.95
N GLU A 133 -1.21 -27.28 1.48
CA GLU A 133 -0.61 -28.35 0.69
C GLU A 133 -1.64 -29.28 0.02
N ASN A 134 -2.83 -29.36 0.58
CA ASN A 134 -3.91 -30.20 0.06
C ASN A 134 -4.97 -29.32 -0.60
N ASP A 135 -5.10 -29.38 -1.91
CA ASP A 135 -6.12 -28.68 -2.71
C ASP A 135 -7.57 -29.01 -2.26
N ASN A 136 -7.75 -30.04 -1.44
CA ASN A 136 -9.04 -30.48 -0.90
C ASN A 136 -9.44 -29.82 0.43
N ASN A 137 -8.72 -28.78 0.89
CA ASN A 137 -9.13 -28.13 2.13
C ASN A 137 -10.32 -27.19 1.92
N LYS A 138 -11.53 -27.79 1.83
CA LYS A 138 -12.81 -27.07 1.76
C LYS A 138 -13.05 -26.11 2.94
N TYR A 139 -12.26 -26.24 4.01
CA TYR A 139 -12.37 -25.37 5.20
C TYR A 139 -11.46 -24.15 5.14
N SER A 140 -10.59 -24.03 4.11
CA SER A 140 -9.81 -22.80 3.97
C SER A 140 -10.74 -21.63 3.65
N PHE A 141 -10.46 -20.45 4.22
CA PHE A 141 -11.33 -19.28 4.06
C PHE A 141 -11.53 -18.92 2.58
N ILE A 142 -10.45 -18.89 1.80
CA ILE A 142 -10.51 -18.50 0.39
C ILE A 142 -11.26 -19.55 -0.45
N ASN A 143 -11.10 -20.85 -0.15
CA ASN A 143 -11.88 -21.90 -0.83
C ASN A 143 -13.37 -21.76 -0.54
N GLN A 144 -13.72 -21.46 0.71
CA GLN A 144 -15.12 -21.24 1.07
C GLN A 144 -15.72 -20.02 0.35
N LEU A 145 -14.97 -18.95 0.14
CA LEU A 145 -15.43 -17.81 -0.67
C LEU A 145 -15.72 -18.25 -2.13
N LYS A 146 -14.86 -19.09 -2.72
CA LYS A 146 -15.06 -19.60 -4.08
C LYS A 146 -16.24 -20.57 -4.16
N GLU A 147 -16.37 -21.51 -3.25
CA GLU A 147 -17.48 -22.49 -3.19
C GLU A 147 -18.84 -21.80 -2.99
N ASN A 148 -18.89 -20.74 -2.21
CA ASN A 148 -20.08 -19.90 -2.03
C ASN A 148 -20.30 -18.91 -3.19
N LYS A 149 -19.52 -18.98 -4.27
CA LYS A 149 -19.61 -18.10 -5.46
C LYS A 149 -19.47 -16.61 -5.15
N ILE A 150 -18.78 -16.26 -4.06
CA ILE A 150 -18.49 -14.87 -3.69
C ILE A 150 -17.33 -14.33 -4.53
N ILE A 151 -16.39 -15.20 -4.88
CA ILE A 151 -15.27 -14.91 -5.76
C ILE A 151 -15.17 -15.97 -6.86
N GLU A 152 -14.69 -15.59 -8.03
CA GLU A 152 -14.44 -16.53 -9.14
C GLU A 152 -13.02 -17.09 -9.08
N LYS A 153 -12.04 -16.25 -8.72
CA LYS A 153 -10.62 -16.60 -8.67
C LYS A 153 -10.13 -16.58 -7.23
N ARG A 154 -9.31 -17.55 -6.86
CA ARG A 154 -8.67 -17.59 -5.53
C ARG A 154 -7.46 -16.65 -5.51
N ILE A 155 -7.71 -15.39 -5.70
CA ILE A 155 -6.70 -14.32 -5.60
C ILE A 155 -7.06 -13.37 -4.48
N PHE A 156 -6.04 -12.77 -3.87
CA PHE A 156 -6.25 -11.66 -2.96
C PHE A 156 -5.08 -10.66 -3.00
N SER A 157 -5.36 -9.43 -2.60
CA SER A 157 -4.37 -8.37 -2.47
C SER A 157 -4.51 -7.69 -1.12
N VAL A 158 -3.39 -7.37 -0.47
CA VAL A 158 -3.36 -6.59 0.77
C VAL A 158 -3.03 -5.16 0.40
N LEU A 159 -3.98 -4.25 0.60
CA LEU A 159 -3.87 -2.84 0.24
C LEU A 159 -3.94 -2.00 1.51
N TYR A 160 -2.91 -1.21 1.77
CA TYR A 160 -2.87 -0.29 2.90
C TYR A 160 -3.56 1.02 2.56
N LYS A 161 -3.89 1.85 3.55
CA LYS A 161 -4.69 3.07 3.40
C LYS A 161 -4.26 3.93 2.22
N GLU A 162 -2.98 4.18 2.06
CA GLU A 162 -2.41 4.96 0.95
C GLU A 162 -2.53 4.27 -0.42
N GLN A 163 -2.79 2.96 -0.42
CA GLN A 163 -2.96 2.10 -1.59
C GLN A 163 -4.42 1.71 -1.79
N SER A 164 -5.27 2.00 -0.80
CA SER A 164 -6.66 1.56 -0.77
C SER A 164 -7.47 2.21 -1.89
N ILE A 165 -8.43 1.45 -2.37
CA ILE A 165 -9.38 1.86 -3.40
C ILE A 165 -10.47 2.76 -2.79
N ILE A 166 -10.76 2.55 -1.51
CA ILE A 166 -11.79 3.27 -0.77
C ILE A 166 -11.09 4.20 0.23
N ASP A 167 -11.31 5.49 0.10
CA ASP A 167 -10.83 6.49 1.03
C ASP A 167 -11.73 6.48 2.29
N ASP A 168 -11.49 5.51 3.16
CA ASP A 168 -12.15 5.39 4.45
C ASP A 168 -11.14 5.69 5.57
N GLU A 169 -11.30 6.84 6.21
CA GLU A 169 -10.38 7.31 7.27
C GLU A 169 -10.34 6.40 8.49
N ILE A 170 -11.31 5.49 8.66
CA ILE A 170 -11.47 4.64 9.84
C ILE A 170 -10.55 3.42 9.80
N PHE A 171 -10.15 2.95 8.61
CA PHE A 171 -9.38 1.72 8.45
C PHE A 171 -7.93 1.96 8.03
N ASP A 172 -7.05 1.08 8.47
CA ASP A 172 -5.63 1.09 8.11
C ASP A 172 -5.36 0.38 6.76
N GLY A 173 -6.35 -0.36 6.26
CA GLY A 173 -6.27 -1.01 4.96
C GLY A 173 -7.41 -1.98 4.68
N GLN A 174 -7.31 -2.67 3.55
CA GLN A 174 -8.26 -3.69 3.10
C GLN A 174 -7.55 -4.89 2.47
N ILE A 175 -8.16 -6.06 2.56
CA ILE A 175 -7.82 -7.21 1.73
C ILE A 175 -8.91 -7.38 0.70
N LEU A 176 -8.54 -7.28 -0.57
CA LEU A 176 -9.40 -7.46 -1.72
C LEU A 176 -9.31 -8.92 -2.21
N PHE A 177 -10.43 -9.62 -2.29
CA PHE A 177 -10.52 -11.01 -2.77
C PHE A 177 -11.25 -11.09 -4.11
N GLY A 178 -10.78 -11.96 -4.98
CA GLY A 178 -11.44 -12.32 -6.25
C GLY A 178 -11.15 -11.39 -7.41
N LEU A 179 -10.62 -10.19 -7.16
CA LEU A 179 -10.27 -9.21 -8.19
C LEU A 179 -8.83 -8.71 -8.06
N TYR A 180 -8.30 -8.25 -9.16
CA TYR A 180 -7.04 -7.52 -9.20
C TYR A 180 -7.24 -6.05 -8.85
N PRO A 181 -6.32 -5.39 -8.14
CA PRO A 181 -6.39 -3.95 -7.86
C PRO A 181 -6.60 -3.08 -9.10
N HIS A 182 -6.03 -3.44 -10.26
CA HIS A 182 -6.19 -2.68 -11.50
C HIS A 182 -7.60 -2.72 -12.09
N ASN A 183 -8.44 -3.67 -11.68
CA ASN A 183 -9.86 -3.70 -12.05
C ASN A 183 -10.69 -2.69 -11.23
N MET A 184 -10.20 -2.28 -10.07
CA MET A 184 -10.94 -1.44 -9.12
C MET A 184 -10.49 0.02 -9.14
N THR A 185 -9.28 0.32 -9.59
CA THR A 185 -8.73 1.68 -9.57
C THR A 185 -7.72 1.91 -10.69
N TYR A 186 -7.75 3.11 -11.26
CA TYR A 186 -6.79 3.56 -12.27
C TYR A 186 -5.34 3.69 -11.75
N ARG A 187 -5.15 3.67 -10.43
CA ARG A 187 -3.82 3.74 -9.77
C ARG A 187 -2.91 2.59 -10.20
N TYR A 188 -3.50 1.42 -10.40
CA TYR A 188 -2.80 0.22 -10.85
C TYR A 188 -3.12 -0.03 -12.31
N LYS A 189 -2.14 -0.53 -13.06
CA LYS A 189 -2.33 -0.91 -14.47
C LYS A 189 -2.02 -2.38 -14.64
N GLU A 190 -2.78 -3.07 -15.48
CA GLU A 190 -2.58 -4.49 -15.74
C GLU A 190 -1.17 -4.77 -16.26
N TYR A 191 -0.66 -3.94 -17.16
CA TYR A 191 0.67 -4.08 -17.75
C TYR A 191 1.84 -3.81 -16.78
N ASP A 192 1.55 -3.23 -15.61
CA ASP A 192 2.54 -3.03 -14.52
C ASP A 192 2.61 -4.24 -13.58
N LEU A 193 1.70 -5.23 -13.72
CA LEU A 193 1.63 -6.43 -12.88
C LEU A 193 2.51 -7.54 -13.44
N ASN A 194 3.55 -7.90 -12.72
CA ASN A 194 4.49 -8.95 -13.08
C ASN A 194 4.39 -10.13 -12.10
N TRP A 195 4.44 -11.35 -12.61
CA TRP A 195 4.19 -12.55 -11.84
C TRP A 195 5.44 -13.38 -11.60
N ILE A 196 5.62 -13.84 -10.36
CA ILE A 196 6.69 -14.76 -9.97
C ILE A 196 6.08 -15.99 -9.34
N SER A 197 6.53 -17.18 -9.75
CA SER A 197 6.11 -18.44 -9.16
C SER A 197 6.67 -18.60 -7.73
N ILE A 198 5.86 -19.15 -6.83
CA ILE A 198 6.25 -19.40 -5.45
C ILE A 198 7.09 -20.68 -5.33
N LEU A 199 7.78 -20.79 -4.19
CA LEU A 199 8.50 -22.00 -3.76
C LEU A 199 7.67 -22.74 -2.70
N ASP A 200 7.64 -24.06 -2.75
CA ASP A 200 7.16 -24.96 -1.69
C ASP A 200 5.79 -24.60 -1.20
N ASN A 201 4.76 -24.49 -1.71
CA ASN A 201 3.41 -24.19 -1.16
C ASN A 201 3.39 -23.15 0.00
N LYS A 202 4.30 -22.20 -0.04
CA LYS A 202 4.37 -21.04 0.86
C LYS A 202 4.42 -19.76 0.05
N TRP A 203 4.03 -18.65 0.65
CA TRP A 203 4.23 -17.33 0.07
C TRP A 203 5.70 -16.95 0.09
N LYS A 204 6.51 -17.72 -0.61
CA LYS A 204 7.98 -17.62 -0.68
C LYS A 204 8.45 -17.58 -2.12
N ILE A 205 9.40 -16.70 -2.41
CA ILE A 205 10.00 -16.51 -3.73
C ILE A 205 11.52 -16.59 -3.61
N LYS A 206 12.17 -17.18 -4.61
CA LYS A 206 13.60 -17.06 -4.81
C LYS A 206 13.88 -15.99 -5.85
N PHE A 207 14.61 -14.96 -5.43
CA PHE A 207 15.10 -13.90 -6.30
C PHE A 207 16.41 -14.30 -6.96
N ASP A 208 16.74 -13.66 -8.09
CA ASP A 208 18.00 -13.96 -8.78
C ASP A 208 19.16 -13.32 -8.06
N GLU A 209 18.98 -12.08 -7.59
CA GLU A 209 19.99 -11.35 -6.84
C GLU A 209 19.35 -10.48 -5.75
N ILE A 210 19.99 -10.44 -4.59
CA ILE A 210 19.75 -9.44 -3.55
C ILE A 210 21.09 -8.78 -3.25
N LYS A 211 21.15 -7.45 -3.45
CA LYS A 211 22.40 -6.68 -3.31
C LYS A 211 22.32 -5.71 -2.15
N TYR A 212 23.42 -5.64 -1.39
CA TYR A 212 23.69 -4.59 -0.43
C TYR A 212 24.35 -3.42 -1.15
N ASN A 213 23.74 -2.24 -1.08
CA ASN A 213 24.27 -0.99 -1.62
C ASN A 213 24.70 -1.06 -3.11
N ASN A 214 23.92 -1.74 -3.95
CA ASN A 214 24.13 -1.97 -5.39
C ASN A 214 25.34 -2.86 -5.78
N ASN A 215 26.29 -3.08 -4.91
CA ASN A 215 27.57 -3.66 -5.29
C ASN A 215 27.81 -5.07 -4.77
N GLU A 216 27.30 -5.39 -3.58
CA GLU A 216 27.58 -6.67 -2.93
C GLU A 216 26.37 -7.61 -3.01
N ILE A 217 26.53 -8.74 -3.69
CA ILE A 217 25.52 -9.78 -3.75
C ILE A 217 25.49 -10.52 -2.40
N LEU A 218 24.29 -10.70 -1.87
CA LEU A 218 24.04 -11.53 -0.70
C LEU A 218 23.77 -12.97 -1.12
N ASN A 219 24.29 -13.93 -0.34
CA ASN A 219 24.11 -15.36 -0.64
C ASN A 219 22.66 -15.82 -0.42
N ILE A 220 21.92 -15.14 0.45
CA ILE A 220 20.54 -15.49 0.80
C ILE A 220 19.60 -14.67 -0.04
N ASN A 221 18.92 -15.34 -0.97
CA ASN A 221 18.02 -14.72 -1.94
C ASN A 221 16.57 -15.26 -1.90
N GLU A 222 16.21 -15.99 -0.84
CA GLU A 222 14.83 -16.41 -0.61
C GLU A 222 14.10 -15.43 0.30
N ILE A 223 12.92 -14.99 -0.13
CA ILE A 223 12.05 -14.08 0.61
C ILE A 223 10.70 -14.78 0.86
N GLU A 224 10.32 -14.88 2.12
CA GLU A 224 8.98 -15.30 2.57
C GLU A 224 8.17 -14.05 2.95
N PHE A 225 6.90 -14.00 2.53
CA PHE A 225 5.99 -12.89 2.85
C PHE A 225 5.08 -13.30 3.99
N ASP A 226 4.93 -12.42 5.00
CA ASP A 226 4.07 -12.66 6.17
C ASP A 226 3.38 -11.37 6.63
N ILE A 227 2.05 -11.30 6.50
CA ILE A 227 1.27 -10.14 6.97
C ILE A 227 1.14 -10.08 8.50
N GLY A 228 1.40 -11.17 9.20
CA GLY A 228 1.42 -11.21 10.67
C GLY A 228 2.63 -10.48 11.27
N ILE A 229 3.63 -10.16 10.44
CA ILE A 229 4.85 -9.44 10.83
C ILE A 229 4.80 -8.03 10.27
N ASN A 230 5.06 -7.03 11.12
CA ASN A 230 5.07 -5.65 10.66
C ASN A 230 6.40 -5.27 9.98
N LEU A 231 7.51 -5.75 10.50
CA LEU A 231 8.86 -5.39 10.07
C LEU A 231 9.43 -6.37 9.03
N ILE A 232 10.66 -6.14 8.63
CA ILE A 232 11.44 -7.09 7.83
C ILE A 232 12.35 -7.87 8.80
N ILE A 233 12.40 -9.20 8.68
CA ILE A 233 13.38 -10.02 9.38
C ILE A 233 14.48 -10.37 8.37
N GLY A 234 15.67 -9.83 8.60
CA GLY A 234 16.82 -10.03 7.74
C GLY A 234 17.68 -11.25 8.15
N PRO A 235 18.46 -11.79 7.21
CA PRO A 235 19.44 -12.82 7.51
C PRO A 235 20.68 -12.24 8.22
N GLU A 236 21.41 -13.11 8.92
CA GLU A 236 22.60 -12.73 9.68
C GLU A 236 23.70 -12.14 8.79
N GLU A 237 23.83 -12.60 7.55
CA GLU A 237 24.77 -12.06 6.59
C GLU A 237 24.57 -10.56 6.36
N TYR A 238 23.31 -10.15 6.16
CA TYR A 238 22.98 -8.73 5.98
C TYR A 238 23.24 -7.93 7.26
N ARG A 239 22.93 -8.50 8.44
CA ARG A 239 23.21 -7.87 9.73
C ARG A 239 24.68 -7.52 9.89
N ILE A 240 25.56 -8.49 9.60
CA ILE A 240 27.01 -8.30 9.72
C ILE A 240 27.50 -7.20 8.77
N LYS A 241 27.02 -7.18 7.52
CA LYS A 241 27.37 -6.13 6.56
C LYS A 241 26.85 -4.75 6.99
N LEU A 242 25.60 -4.68 7.40
CA LEU A 242 24.99 -3.42 7.89
C LEU A 242 25.74 -2.89 9.13
N TYR A 243 26.09 -3.77 10.08
CA TYR A 243 26.83 -3.39 11.27
C TYR A 243 28.24 -2.91 10.90
N ASN A 244 29.04 -3.70 10.21
CA ASN A 244 30.43 -3.40 9.95
C ASN A 244 30.63 -2.19 9.02
N ASN A 245 29.83 -2.08 7.98
CA ASN A 245 30.02 -1.07 6.93
C ASN A 245 29.30 0.24 7.24
N TYR A 246 28.29 0.22 8.13
CA TYR A 246 27.47 1.40 8.36
C TYR A 246 27.29 1.74 9.86
N LEU A 247 26.74 0.82 10.66
CA LEU A 247 26.29 1.14 12.02
C LEU A 247 27.41 1.25 13.06
N LYS A 248 28.54 0.55 12.89
CA LYS A 248 29.62 0.44 13.87
C LYS A 248 30.05 1.84 14.37
N ASN A 249 30.32 2.77 13.47
CA ASN A 249 30.76 4.14 13.84
C ASN A 249 29.70 4.89 14.68
N TYR A 250 28.42 4.70 14.40
CA TYR A 250 27.33 5.31 15.15
C TYR A 250 27.15 4.67 16.53
N ILE A 251 27.40 3.36 16.64
CA ILE A 251 27.32 2.61 17.91
C ILE A 251 28.50 2.97 18.79
N ASP A 252 29.73 3.01 18.25
CA ASP A 252 30.95 3.40 18.99
C ASP A 252 30.83 4.83 19.55
N LYS A 253 30.19 5.74 18.82
CA LYS A 253 29.87 7.11 19.26
C LYS A 253 28.66 7.21 20.20
N LYS A 254 28.02 6.09 20.58
CA LYS A 254 26.80 6.04 21.41
C LYS A 254 25.62 6.83 20.83
N ILE A 255 25.61 6.97 19.53
CA ILE A 255 24.51 7.61 18.79
C ILE A 255 23.41 6.58 18.52
N CYS A 256 23.81 5.41 18.09
CA CYS A 256 22.95 4.23 17.92
C CYS A 256 23.25 3.19 19.00
N LYS A 257 22.30 2.29 19.21
CA LYS A 257 22.48 1.11 20.08
C LYS A 257 21.82 -0.10 19.46
N GLU A 258 22.37 -1.25 19.79
CA GLU A 258 21.77 -2.54 19.54
C GLU A 258 20.86 -2.91 20.71
N GLU A 259 19.65 -3.36 20.40
CA GLU A 259 18.65 -3.74 21.38
C GLU A 259 18.26 -5.21 21.13
N VAL A 260 18.25 -6.02 22.21
CA VAL A 260 17.87 -7.43 22.14
C VAL A 260 16.59 -7.62 22.93
N PHE A 261 15.60 -8.23 22.33
CA PHE A 261 14.33 -8.50 22.99
C PHE A 261 13.89 -9.96 22.75
N TYR A 262 13.15 -10.50 23.69
CA TYR A 262 12.66 -11.87 23.66
C TYR A 262 11.18 -11.91 23.29
N HIS A 263 10.85 -12.69 22.24
CA HIS A 263 9.48 -12.94 21.85
C HIS A 263 8.97 -14.27 22.38
N LYS A 264 8.02 -14.22 23.34
CA LYS A 264 7.53 -15.40 24.06
C LYS A 264 6.82 -16.42 23.16
N LYS A 265 6.08 -15.97 22.14
CA LYS A 265 5.26 -16.87 21.31
C LYS A 265 6.09 -17.82 20.45
N ASP A 266 7.16 -17.34 19.83
CA ASP A 266 8.04 -18.15 19.01
C ASP A 266 9.32 -18.59 19.71
N ASN A 267 9.47 -18.24 21.00
CA ASN A 267 10.63 -18.57 21.84
C ASN A 267 11.96 -18.10 21.21
N GLN A 268 11.95 -16.89 20.61
CA GLN A 268 13.09 -16.34 19.87
C GLN A 268 13.56 -15.02 20.46
N PHE A 269 14.89 -14.81 20.38
CA PHE A 269 15.47 -13.49 20.63
C PHE A 269 15.64 -12.78 19.29
N TYR A 270 15.24 -11.52 19.27
CA TYR A 270 15.42 -10.61 18.13
C TYR A 270 16.36 -9.50 18.51
N LEU A 271 17.09 -9.02 17.51
CA LEU A 271 18.02 -7.93 17.60
C LEU A 271 17.54 -6.82 16.67
N ALA A 272 17.47 -5.61 17.19
CA ALA A 272 17.08 -4.41 16.48
C ALA A 272 18.11 -3.30 16.71
N TYR A 273 18.07 -2.27 15.88
CA TYR A 273 18.87 -1.08 16.03
C TYR A 273 17.98 0.12 16.25
N SER A 274 18.38 0.99 17.19
CA SER A 274 17.74 2.28 17.40
C SER A 274 18.78 3.38 17.56
N CYS A 275 18.42 4.61 17.13
CA CYS A 275 19.31 5.75 17.13
C CYS A 275 18.62 6.99 17.69
N LYS A 276 19.37 8.03 18.05
CA LYS A 276 18.82 9.33 18.42
C LYS A 276 18.07 9.93 17.23
N SER A 277 16.94 10.61 17.46
CA SER A 277 16.02 11.06 16.39
C SER A 277 16.60 12.13 15.43
N ASN A 278 17.62 12.85 15.85
CA ASN A 278 18.15 13.99 15.09
C ASN A 278 19.26 13.61 14.10
N ILE A 279 19.34 12.32 13.72
CA ILE A 279 20.39 11.86 12.83
C ILE A 279 19.86 11.82 11.40
N ILE A 280 20.54 12.54 10.55
CA ILE A 280 20.43 12.38 9.10
C ILE A 280 21.31 11.18 8.73
N PHE A 281 20.70 10.13 8.27
CA PHE A 281 21.41 8.96 7.79
C PHE A 281 21.90 9.20 6.36
N GLU A 282 23.00 9.93 6.23
CA GLU A 282 23.64 10.09 4.92
C GLU A 282 24.13 8.73 4.40
N ASN A 283 23.93 8.50 3.11
CA ASN A 283 24.38 7.28 2.43
C ASN A 283 23.87 5.97 3.10
N PHE A 284 22.64 5.99 3.61
CA PHE A 284 22.04 4.76 4.15
C PHE A 284 22.05 3.66 3.09
N PRO A 285 22.53 2.45 3.42
CA PRO A 285 22.65 1.39 2.43
C PRO A 285 21.29 0.94 1.92
N THR A 286 21.17 0.84 0.61
CA THR A 286 19.96 0.31 -0.04
C THR A 286 20.02 -1.20 -0.16
N LEU A 287 18.85 -1.83 -0.11
CA LEU A 287 18.67 -3.24 -0.45
C LEU A 287 18.05 -3.30 -1.83
N ASN A 288 18.80 -3.82 -2.82
CA ASN A 288 18.32 -3.98 -4.18
C ASN A 288 18.02 -5.44 -4.47
N ILE A 289 16.79 -5.69 -4.87
CA ILE A 289 16.24 -7.02 -5.11
C ILE A 289 15.92 -7.12 -6.60
N TYR A 290 16.54 -8.05 -7.27
CA TYR A 290 16.38 -8.27 -8.70
C TYR A 290 15.78 -9.64 -8.99
N LYS A 291 14.83 -9.65 -9.90
CA LYS A 291 14.24 -10.85 -10.49
C LYS A 291 13.95 -10.58 -11.97
N LYS A 292 14.45 -11.47 -12.83
CA LYS A 292 14.34 -11.29 -14.29
C LYS A 292 12.88 -11.11 -14.74
N GLU A 293 11.96 -11.86 -14.13
CA GLU A 293 10.52 -11.81 -14.46
C GLU A 293 9.88 -10.47 -14.12
N LEU A 294 10.45 -9.67 -13.20
CA LEU A 294 9.92 -8.36 -12.85
C LEU A 294 10.29 -7.27 -13.86
N ASN A 295 11.38 -7.47 -14.63
CA ASN A 295 11.88 -6.47 -15.58
C ASN A 295 12.32 -5.13 -14.93
N TYR A 296 12.43 -5.07 -13.59
CA TYR A 296 12.92 -3.94 -12.81
C TYR A 296 13.48 -4.44 -11.48
N SER A 297 14.24 -3.58 -10.80
CA SER A 297 14.73 -3.85 -9.45
C SER A 297 13.83 -3.21 -8.39
N ILE A 298 13.55 -3.94 -7.34
CA ILE A 298 12.90 -3.44 -6.13
C ILE A 298 13.98 -2.81 -5.25
N ILE A 299 13.85 -1.53 -4.91
CA ILE A 299 14.82 -0.79 -4.10
C ILE A 299 14.19 -0.44 -2.76
N ILE A 300 14.80 -0.90 -1.68
CA ILE A 300 14.39 -0.60 -0.31
C ILE A 300 15.48 0.27 0.32
N GLY A 301 15.15 1.51 0.64
CA GLY A 301 16.07 2.51 1.17
C GLY A 301 15.70 2.97 2.58
N SER A 302 16.28 4.09 3.00
CA SER A 302 16.06 4.67 4.33
C SER A 302 14.60 5.00 4.61
N GLU A 303 13.87 5.50 3.61
CA GLU A 303 12.45 5.87 3.76
C GLU A 303 11.57 4.69 4.17
N GLN A 304 11.87 3.49 3.64
CA GLN A 304 11.16 2.27 3.95
C GLN A 304 11.69 1.59 5.22
N LEU A 305 13.00 1.70 5.49
CA LEU A 305 13.67 0.94 6.55
C LEU A 305 13.78 1.68 7.89
N LEU A 306 13.42 2.97 7.93
CA LEU A 306 13.52 3.77 9.14
C LEU A 306 12.13 4.27 9.57
N CYS A 307 11.91 4.39 10.88
CA CYS A 307 10.75 5.07 11.44
C CYS A 307 11.15 5.84 12.71
N VAL A 308 10.53 7.00 12.91
CA VAL A 308 10.70 7.78 14.14
C VAL A 308 9.55 7.45 15.09
N TYR A 309 9.91 7.03 16.30
CA TYR A 309 8.94 6.69 17.34
C TYR A 309 9.48 7.15 18.71
N TYR A 310 8.68 7.91 19.46
CA TYR A 310 9.05 8.48 20.78
C TYR A 310 10.44 9.16 20.79
N GLY A 311 10.73 9.99 19.79
CA GLY A 311 11.98 10.74 19.72
C GLY A 311 13.23 9.89 19.46
N ARG A 312 13.06 8.68 18.95
CA ARG A 312 14.16 7.81 18.48
C ARG A 312 13.86 7.31 17.06
N THR A 313 14.91 7.08 16.30
CA THR A 313 14.81 6.42 15.00
C THR A 313 15.05 4.92 15.18
N TYR A 314 14.08 4.11 14.77
CA TYR A 314 14.15 2.65 14.77
C TYR A 314 14.32 2.12 13.37
N PHE A 315 15.10 1.05 13.25
CA PHE A 315 15.22 0.32 12.00
C PHE A 315 14.04 -0.66 11.88
N LYS A 316 13.32 -0.59 10.78
CA LYS A 316 12.21 -1.51 10.45
C LYS A 316 12.73 -2.88 9.96
N ILE A 317 13.99 -3.16 10.21
CA ILE A 317 14.60 -4.46 9.94
C ILE A 317 15.20 -5.00 11.23
N VAL A 318 14.91 -6.25 11.52
CA VAL A 318 15.37 -6.93 12.72
C VAL A 318 15.99 -8.27 12.35
N PHE A 319 16.70 -8.87 13.30
CA PHE A 319 17.46 -10.09 13.08
C PHE A 319 17.18 -11.09 14.19
N LYS A 320 17.10 -12.37 13.87
CA LYS A 320 17.02 -13.43 14.90
C LYS A 320 18.40 -13.63 15.53
N LYS A 321 18.47 -13.60 16.87
CA LYS A 321 19.73 -13.76 17.62
C LYS A 321 20.21 -15.20 17.69
N LYS A 322 19.31 -16.18 17.71
CA LYS A 322 19.65 -17.61 17.77
C LYS A 322 19.30 -18.30 16.46
N GLY A 323 20.27 -18.98 15.90
CA GLY A 323 20.13 -19.74 14.67
C GLY A 323 20.43 -18.90 13.44
N GLU A 324 21.09 -19.50 12.49
CA GLU A 324 21.31 -18.91 11.19
C GLU A 324 19.97 -18.66 10.50
N ASN A 325 19.51 -17.44 10.50
CA ASN A 325 18.37 -17.08 9.66
C ASN A 325 18.84 -17.10 8.21
N LYS A 326 18.50 -18.17 7.50
CA LYS A 326 18.88 -18.41 6.09
C LYS A 326 17.86 -17.85 5.10
N LYS A 327 16.92 -17.02 5.55
CA LYS A 327 15.89 -16.44 4.69
C LYS A 327 15.53 -15.03 5.12
N TRP A 328 15.01 -14.27 4.19
CA TRP A 328 14.32 -13.04 4.48
C TRP A 328 12.86 -13.31 4.82
N ILE A 329 12.29 -12.56 5.76
CA ILE A 329 10.83 -12.51 5.95
C ILE A 329 10.42 -11.07 5.75
N PHE A 330 9.60 -10.82 4.76
CA PHE A 330 9.09 -9.49 4.44
C PHE A 330 7.68 -9.36 4.99
N GLY A 331 7.56 -8.50 6.00
CA GLY A 331 6.31 -8.15 6.62
C GLY A 331 5.60 -6.99 5.92
N ARG A 332 4.66 -6.41 6.64
CA ARG A 332 3.81 -5.31 6.14
C ARG A 332 4.57 -4.08 5.71
N THR A 333 5.68 -3.74 6.38
CA THR A 333 6.56 -2.63 5.97
C THR A 333 6.94 -2.67 4.48
N PHE A 334 7.16 -3.88 3.94
CA PHE A 334 7.40 -4.06 2.51
C PHE A 334 6.12 -3.90 1.69
N MET A 335 5.03 -4.55 2.13
CA MET A 335 3.76 -4.57 1.41
C MET A 335 3.06 -3.21 1.40
N GLU A 336 3.34 -2.34 2.37
CA GLU A 336 2.87 -0.94 2.39
C GLU A 336 3.42 -0.13 1.21
N VAL A 337 4.61 -0.47 0.75
CA VAL A 337 5.26 0.20 -0.38
C VAL A 337 4.95 -0.52 -1.69
N TYR A 338 5.07 -1.85 -1.69
CA TYR A 338 4.92 -2.70 -2.87
C TYR A 338 3.63 -3.53 -2.79
N PRO A 339 2.55 -3.09 -3.47
CA PRO A 339 1.29 -3.84 -3.50
C PRO A 339 1.49 -5.21 -4.14
N LEU A 340 1.06 -6.24 -3.44
CA LEU A 340 1.19 -7.62 -3.87
C LEU A 340 -0.17 -8.23 -4.17
N VAL A 341 -0.18 -9.12 -5.16
CA VAL A 341 -1.32 -10.00 -5.48
C VAL A 341 -0.91 -11.44 -5.24
N PHE A 342 -1.65 -12.14 -4.42
CA PHE A 342 -1.43 -13.53 -4.10
C PHE A 342 -2.42 -14.40 -4.88
N ASP A 343 -1.92 -15.21 -5.80
CA ASP A 343 -2.72 -16.09 -6.67
C ASP A 343 -2.54 -17.54 -6.23
N LEU A 344 -3.59 -18.09 -5.59
CA LEU A 344 -3.59 -19.47 -5.12
C LEU A 344 -3.85 -20.44 -6.27
N ASP A 345 -4.63 -20.03 -7.28
CA ASP A 345 -4.97 -20.91 -8.40
C ASP A 345 -3.72 -21.23 -9.24
N ASN A 346 -2.85 -20.24 -9.47
CA ASN A 346 -1.63 -20.36 -10.27
C ASN A 346 -0.35 -20.48 -9.44
N LYS A 347 -0.43 -20.44 -8.10
CA LYS A 347 0.73 -20.46 -7.17
C LYS A 347 1.77 -19.42 -7.53
N LYS A 348 1.35 -18.15 -7.61
CA LYS A 348 2.17 -17.01 -7.99
C LYS A 348 1.95 -15.83 -7.06
N ILE A 349 2.96 -14.96 -6.97
CA ILE A 349 2.83 -13.63 -6.38
C ILE A 349 3.03 -12.61 -7.49
N GLY A 350 2.09 -11.69 -7.61
CA GLY A 350 2.12 -10.57 -8.54
C GLY A 350 2.66 -9.31 -7.86
N PHE A 351 3.53 -8.59 -8.56
CA PHE A 351 4.12 -7.34 -8.12
C PHE A 351 3.72 -6.23 -9.07
N TYR A 352 3.12 -5.17 -8.56
CA TYR A 352 2.91 -3.96 -9.33
C TYR A 352 4.19 -3.13 -9.38
N LYS A 353 4.57 -2.70 -10.58
CA LYS A 353 5.65 -1.76 -10.75
C LYS A 353 5.25 -0.40 -10.20
N ILE A 354 5.95 0.07 -9.18
CA ILE A 354 5.70 1.40 -8.61
C ILE A 354 6.28 2.46 -9.54
N LYS A 355 5.45 3.40 -9.93
CA LYS A 355 5.88 4.62 -10.64
C LYS A 355 6.28 5.67 -9.59
N ILE A 356 7.56 5.72 -9.25
CA ILE A 356 8.08 6.77 -8.36
C ILE A 356 7.96 8.11 -9.11
N GLY A 357 7.07 8.99 -8.62
CA GLY A 357 6.98 10.38 -9.10
C GLY A 357 6.15 10.63 -10.36
N GLY A 358 5.45 9.63 -10.94
CA GLY A 358 4.68 9.80 -12.18
C GLY A 358 3.55 10.83 -12.09
N ASP A 359 2.84 10.88 -10.98
CA ASP A 359 1.69 11.76 -10.80
C ASP A 359 2.11 13.24 -10.69
N TYR A 360 3.27 13.52 -10.07
CA TYR A 360 3.78 14.88 -9.96
C TYR A 360 4.05 15.51 -11.32
N TYR A 361 4.65 14.79 -12.27
CA TYR A 361 4.90 15.29 -13.62
C TYR A 361 3.61 15.55 -14.40
N ILE A 362 2.57 14.76 -14.20
CA ILE A 362 1.24 14.97 -14.80
C ILE A 362 0.62 16.25 -14.25
N PHE A 363 0.62 16.46 -12.92
CA PHE A 363 0.13 17.68 -12.30
C PHE A 363 0.92 18.91 -12.74
N VAL A 364 2.24 18.84 -12.79
CA VAL A 364 3.10 19.93 -13.27
C VAL A 364 2.83 20.23 -14.75
N SER A 365 2.65 19.22 -15.60
CA SER A 365 2.37 19.43 -17.01
C SER A 365 0.98 20.05 -17.24
N ILE A 366 -0.05 19.62 -16.49
CA ILE A 366 -1.39 20.22 -16.53
C ILE A 366 -1.35 21.66 -16.04
N PHE A 367 -0.62 21.94 -14.96
CA PHE A 367 -0.46 23.28 -14.42
C PHE A 367 0.25 24.22 -15.39
N LEU A 368 1.36 23.77 -16.00
CA LEU A 368 2.09 24.55 -17.01
C LEU A 368 1.25 24.80 -18.26
N SER A 369 0.50 23.80 -18.75
CA SER A 369 -0.38 23.97 -19.90
C SER A 369 -1.53 24.95 -19.61
N SER A 370 -2.08 24.96 -18.42
CA SER A 370 -3.12 25.92 -18.02
C SER A 370 -2.58 27.36 -17.96
N ILE A 371 -1.37 27.56 -17.45
CA ILE A 371 -0.69 28.87 -17.49
C ILE A 371 -0.45 29.33 -18.93
N PHE A 372 -0.01 28.42 -19.81
CA PHE A 372 0.21 28.72 -21.22
C PHE A 372 -1.07 29.19 -21.93
N ILE A 373 -2.19 28.52 -21.65
CA ILE A 373 -3.52 28.90 -22.18
C ILE A 373 -3.91 30.32 -21.70
N ILE A 374 -3.70 30.64 -20.43
CA ILE A 374 -4.04 31.95 -19.88
C ILE A 374 -3.20 33.06 -20.53
N ILE A 375 -1.88 32.84 -20.68
CA ILE A 375 -0.98 33.79 -21.35
C ILE A 375 -1.39 33.98 -22.81
N PHE A 376 -1.72 32.89 -23.50
CA PHE A 376 -2.16 32.91 -24.88
C PHE A 376 -3.46 33.71 -25.06
N MET A 377 -4.45 33.49 -24.18
CA MET A 377 -5.71 34.27 -24.19
C MET A 377 -5.46 35.76 -23.91
N ALA A 378 -4.60 36.09 -22.95
CA ALA A 378 -4.26 37.49 -22.64
C ALA A 378 -3.55 38.16 -23.83
N TYR A 379 -2.66 37.46 -24.52
CA TYR A 379 -1.99 37.95 -25.74
C TYR A 379 -2.97 38.25 -26.86
N PHE A 380 -3.89 37.33 -27.16
CA PHE A 380 -4.93 37.56 -28.17
C PHE A 380 -5.89 38.69 -27.83
N ARG A 381 -6.22 38.84 -26.55
CA ARG A 381 -7.04 39.95 -26.08
C ARG A 381 -6.33 41.29 -26.24
N GLY A 382 -5.02 41.35 -26.00
CA GLY A 382 -4.18 42.51 -26.23
C GLY A 382 -4.12 42.87 -27.71
N LEU A 383 -3.95 41.89 -28.61
CA LEU A 383 -3.95 42.12 -30.07
C LEU A 383 -5.29 42.67 -30.58
N ASN A 384 -6.43 42.16 -30.04
CA ASN A 384 -7.76 42.65 -30.41
C ASN A 384 -8.00 44.10 -29.94
N ILE A 385 -7.49 44.45 -28.76
CA ILE A 385 -7.57 45.83 -28.27
C ILE A 385 -6.78 46.77 -29.18
N LEU A 386 -5.53 46.44 -29.52
CA LEU A 386 -4.69 47.21 -30.43
C LEU A 386 -5.33 47.36 -31.83
N LYS A 387 -5.95 46.32 -32.35
CA LYS A 387 -6.64 46.35 -33.64
C LYS A 387 -7.86 47.30 -33.58
N ASN A 388 -8.61 47.28 -32.48
CA ASN A 388 -9.76 48.15 -32.31
C ASN A 388 -9.35 49.63 -32.11
N GLU A 389 -8.25 49.87 -31.41
CA GLU A 389 -7.69 51.24 -31.30
C GLU A 389 -7.26 51.80 -32.64
N LYS A 390 -6.61 50.97 -33.49
CA LYS A 390 -6.20 51.36 -34.85
C LYS A 390 -7.38 51.70 -35.74
N LEU A 391 -8.44 50.87 -35.69
CA LEU A 391 -9.68 51.11 -36.42
C LEU A 391 -10.39 52.37 -35.96
N ASN A 392 -10.38 52.67 -34.66
CA ASN A 392 -10.98 53.90 -34.14
C ASN A 392 -10.16 55.18 -34.52
N LYS A 393 -8.84 55.08 -34.56
CA LYS A 393 -7.97 56.20 -35.05
C LYS A 393 -8.26 56.49 -36.52
N GLU A 394 -8.33 55.45 -37.39
CA GLU A 394 -8.63 55.58 -38.82
C GLU A 394 -10.05 56.21 -39.03
N LYS A 395 -11.05 55.81 -38.24
CA LYS A 395 -12.38 56.41 -38.27
C LYS A 395 -12.39 57.89 -37.88
N ASN A 396 -11.67 58.24 -36.83
CA ASN A 396 -11.59 59.62 -36.35
C ASN A 396 -10.84 60.54 -37.37
N GLU A 397 -9.76 60.05 -38.00
CA GLU A 397 -9.05 60.78 -39.07
C GLU A 397 -9.95 60.97 -40.28
N LYS A 398 -10.76 59.96 -40.66
CA LYS A 398 -11.69 60.09 -41.77
C LYS A 398 -12.82 61.13 -41.49
N ASN A 399 -13.40 61.09 -40.28
CA ASN A 399 -14.38 62.08 -39.87
C ASN A 399 -13.82 63.50 -39.82
N ASN A 400 -12.58 63.70 -39.35
CA ASN A 400 -11.95 65.04 -39.34
C ASN A 400 -11.67 65.55 -40.77
N ASN A 401 -11.31 64.66 -41.69
CA ASN A 401 -11.10 65.03 -43.11
C ASN A 401 -12.42 65.40 -43.78
N ASP A 402 -13.54 64.73 -43.49
CA ASP A 402 -14.86 65.05 -43.98
C ASP A 402 -15.42 66.37 -43.42
N ILE A 403 -15.13 66.67 -42.16
CA ILE A 403 -15.49 67.99 -41.54
C ILE A 403 -14.70 69.12 -42.20
N ASN A 404 -13.38 68.98 -42.39
CA ASN A 404 -12.53 69.97 -43.03
C ASN A 404 -12.89 70.18 -44.51
N ALA A 405 -13.33 69.13 -45.24
CA ALA A 405 -13.82 69.20 -46.58
C ALA A 405 -15.14 69.99 -46.67
N ASN A 406 -16.05 69.76 -45.76
CA ASN A 406 -17.34 70.51 -45.68
C ASN A 406 -17.14 71.97 -45.27
N GLU A 407 -16.22 72.33 -44.41
CA GLU A 407 -15.90 73.73 -44.09
C GLU A 407 -15.26 74.47 -45.28
N LYS A 408 -14.36 73.78 -46.03
CA LYS A 408 -13.78 74.37 -47.24
C LYS A 408 -14.81 74.54 -48.36
N SER A 409 -15.85 73.77 -48.46
CA SER A 409 -16.91 73.94 -49.43
C SER A 409 -17.81 75.19 -49.10
N LYS A 410 -18.08 75.40 -47.80
CA LYS A 410 -18.87 76.54 -47.34
C LYS A 410 -18.17 77.89 -47.51
N LEU A 411 -16.83 77.91 -47.45
CA LEU A 411 -16.02 79.13 -47.66
C LEU A 411 -15.81 79.49 -49.14
N LYS A 412 -16.32 78.70 -50.07
CA LYS A 412 -16.27 78.97 -51.52
C LYS A 412 -17.60 79.56 -52.05
N ASP A 413 -18.62 79.51 -51.27
CA ASP A 413 -19.97 79.97 -51.65
C ASP A 413 -20.31 81.32 -51.01
N GLU A 414 -19.37 81.96 -50.29
CA GLU A 414 -19.37 83.38 -49.89
C GLU A 414 -18.40 84.16 -50.82
#